data_7daaa9493dbb89880ce7569fb8da7e05
#
_entry.id   7daaa9493dbb89880ce7569fb8da7e05
#
_cell.length_a   1.000
_cell.length_b   1.000
_cell.length_c   1.000
_cell.angle_alpha   90.00
_cell.angle_beta   90.00
_cell.angle_gamma   90.00
#
_symmetry.space_group_name_H-M   'P 1'
#
loop_
_entity.id
_entity.type
_entity.pdbx_description
1 polymer ?
#
loop_
_entity_poly.entity_id
_entity_poly.type
_entity_poly.pdbx_seq_one_letter_code
_entity_poly.pdbx_strand_id
1 'polypeptide(L)'
;MDSINLCYEMCDYIEQNGVVKLVGNVKLRDNLKKELLHFLIYISMTDGRYGEEEKAFIKKKLGFDVSASMAADIKNRNMLGAGYITRVPETFKYFILANAGHKIKNDRYDNKEARTLAETYRKLGQEYLAANTGSTEVEINVLSSYCVMLDENLKSYGLLRPDYKSAAIQAETADDEEPDADELIAELNSLTGLTAVKEDVNALINLLKVQKMREQMGMKQTSVNKHLVFMGNPGTGKTTVARLLARIYKAIGAISKGHLVEVDRSGLVCGYIGQTASKTAEVIESALGGVLFIDEAYTLTNGKGQGDFGQEAVDTLLKGMEDHRDDLVVIVAGYTELMEEFLDSNPGLRSRFNKFINFEDYTAEEEVEILINNCKKQEYMLSRDALEEARRFFTERVANKPEGYANARDVRNYLEKAISNQASRIVGLKDVDKNILAMLEKEDLV
;
A
#
# COMPACT_ATOMS: atom_id res chain seq x y z
N MET A 1 -7.09 21.57 24.30
CA MET A 1 -8.27 20.71 24.53
C MET A 1 -7.91 19.37 23.90
N ASP A 2 -8.18 18.26 24.57
CA ASP A 2 -7.90 16.93 24.00
C ASP A 2 -8.82 16.71 22.79
N SER A 3 -8.30 16.24 21.66
CA SER A 3 -9.06 16.07 20.41
C SER A 3 -10.27 15.15 20.59
N ILE A 4 -10.19 14.16 21.48
CA ILE A 4 -11.29 13.25 21.83
C ILE A 4 -12.44 14.02 22.50
N ASN A 5 -12.13 14.90 23.46
CA ASN A 5 -13.15 15.71 24.13
C ASN A 5 -13.82 16.68 23.16
N LEU A 6 -13.06 17.25 22.22
CA LEU A 6 -13.64 18.08 21.16
C LEU A 6 -14.64 17.29 20.31
N CYS A 7 -14.30 16.06 19.91
CA CYS A 7 -15.23 15.19 19.16
C CYS A 7 -16.48 14.83 19.99
N TYR A 8 -16.36 14.69 21.31
CA TYR A 8 -17.53 14.48 22.17
C TYR A 8 -18.45 15.69 22.22
N GLU A 9 -17.89 16.92 22.26
CA GLU A 9 -18.67 18.15 22.16
C GLU A 9 -19.37 18.29 20.81
N MET A 10 -18.67 17.88 19.72
CA MET A 10 -19.27 17.86 18.38
C MET A 10 -20.42 16.85 18.29
N CYS A 11 -20.33 15.67 18.93
CA CYS A 11 -21.44 14.73 19.02
C CYS A 11 -22.67 15.36 19.64
N ASP A 12 -22.49 15.98 20.80
CA ASP A 12 -23.58 16.65 21.52
C ASP A 12 -24.18 17.80 20.67
N TYR A 13 -23.35 18.53 19.96
CA TYR A 13 -23.77 19.63 19.08
C TYR A 13 -24.58 19.14 17.85
N ILE A 14 -24.15 18.05 17.19
CA ILE A 14 -24.85 17.44 16.06
C ILE A 14 -26.24 16.92 16.51
N GLU A 15 -26.33 16.31 17.69
CA GLU A 15 -27.62 15.86 18.27
C GLU A 15 -28.56 17.03 18.59
N GLN A 16 -28.04 18.08 19.24
CA GLN A 16 -28.82 19.27 19.61
C GLN A 16 -29.39 19.99 18.38
N ASN A 17 -28.70 19.98 17.26
CA ASN A 17 -29.16 20.56 16.00
C ASN A 17 -30.06 19.63 15.18
N GLY A 18 -30.41 18.46 15.68
CA GLY A 18 -31.41 17.56 15.10
C GLY A 18 -30.95 16.89 13.81
N VAL A 19 -29.63 16.89 13.51
CA VAL A 19 -29.07 16.26 12.32
C VAL A 19 -29.23 14.73 12.37
N VAL A 20 -29.19 14.18 13.60
CA VAL A 20 -29.28 12.75 13.87
C VAL A 20 -30.21 12.47 15.03
N LYS A 21 -31.04 11.42 14.86
CA LYS A 21 -31.77 10.78 15.96
C LYS A 21 -31.42 9.29 15.96
N LEU A 22 -30.67 8.89 16.97
CA LEU A 22 -30.38 7.47 17.16
C LEU A 22 -31.59 6.73 17.75
N VAL A 23 -31.79 5.51 17.35
CA VAL A 23 -32.88 4.66 17.86
C VAL A 23 -32.51 4.21 19.29
N GLY A 24 -33.45 4.33 20.25
CA GLY A 24 -33.32 3.71 21.56
C GLY A 24 -32.55 4.51 22.63
N ASN A 25 -32.68 5.82 22.72
CA ASN A 25 -32.00 6.66 23.73
C ASN A 25 -30.46 6.57 23.82
N VAL A 26 -29.80 6.03 22.78
CA VAL A 26 -28.34 6.00 22.71
C VAL A 26 -27.86 7.38 22.28
N LYS A 27 -26.93 7.99 23.01
CA LYS A 27 -26.29 9.24 22.62
C LYS A 27 -25.17 9.01 21.62
N LEU A 28 -25.03 9.90 20.63
CA LEU A 28 -23.96 9.84 19.63
C LEU A 28 -22.56 9.80 20.27
N ARG A 29 -22.41 10.56 21.37
CA ARG A 29 -21.19 10.54 22.19
C ARG A 29 -20.86 9.17 22.77
N ASP A 30 -21.86 8.41 23.22
CA ASP A 30 -21.64 7.07 23.78
C ASP A 30 -21.33 6.05 22.68
N ASN A 31 -21.89 6.25 21.48
CA ASN A 31 -21.53 5.48 20.30
C ASN A 31 -20.06 5.71 19.91
N LEU A 32 -19.63 7.00 19.85
CA LEU A 32 -18.24 7.33 19.56
C LEU A 32 -17.26 6.70 20.56
N LYS A 33 -17.59 6.73 21.87
CA LYS A 33 -16.74 6.07 22.89
C LYS A 33 -16.54 4.59 22.61
N LYS A 34 -17.61 3.89 22.23
CA LYS A 34 -17.53 2.46 21.88
C LYS A 34 -16.73 2.24 20.61
N GLU A 35 -16.91 3.07 19.59
CA GLU A 35 -16.18 2.96 18.33
C GLU A 35 -14.68 3.20 18.52
N LEU A 36 -14.28 4.19 19.33
CA LEU A 36 -12.87 4.42 19.66
C LEU A 36 -12.26 3.25 20.46
N LEU A 37 -13.04 2.66 21.38
CA LEU A 37 -12.62 1.46 22.09
C LEU A 37 -12.44 0.26 21.14
N HIS A 38 -13.38 0.02 20.24
CA HIS A 38 -13.31 -1.04 19.24
C HIS A 38 -12.11 -0.85 18.31
N PHE A 39 -11.84 0.37 17.89
CA PHE A 39 -10.68 0.73 17.07
C PHE A 39 -9.36 0.39 17.76
N LEU A 40 -9.17 0.78 19.02
CA LEU A 40 -7.97 0.44 19.77
C LEU A 40 -7.83 -1.07 20.02
N ILE A 41 -8.92 -1.76 20.38
CA ILE A 41 -8.90 -3.22 20.55
C ILE A 41 -8.58 -3.93 19.21
N TYR A 42 -9.10 -3.41 18.10
CA TYR A 42 -8.80 -3.98 16.78
C TYR A 42 -7.30 -3.89 16.47
N ILE A 43 -6.68 -2.72 16.65
CA ILE A 43 -5.24 -2.56 16.41
C ILE A 43 -4.44 -3.45 17.37
N SER A 44 -4.69 -3.35 18.66
CA SER A 44 -3.93 -4.06 19.70
C SER A 44 -4.00 -5.59 19.61
N MET A 45 -5.04 -6.13 19.01
CA MET A 45 -5.20 -7.57 18.86
C MET A 45 -4.90 -8.09 17.46
N THR A 46 -4.27 -7.29 16.62
CA THR A 46 -3.94 -7.68 15.24
C THR A 46 -2.82 -8.71 15.22
N ASP A 47 -1.84 -8.59 16.09
CA ASP A 47 -0.77 -9.57 16.29
C ASP A 47 -1.13 -10.71 17.27
N GLY A 48 -2.36 -10.71 17.79
CA GLY A 48 -2.87 -11.72 18.74
C GLY A 48 -2.44 -11.48 20.19
N ARG A 49 -1.79 -10.38 20.50
CA ARG A 49 -1.32 -10.02 21.86
C ARG A 49 -2.14 -8.88 22.42
N TYR A 50 -2.36 -8.90 23.72
CA TYR A 50 -2.99 -7.82 24.47
C TYR A 50 -2.42 -7.84 25.89
N GLY A 51 -1.58 -6.89 26.20
CA GLY A 51 -0.81 -6.83 27.44
C GLY A 51 -1.20 -5.66 28.36
N GLU A 52 -0.36 -5.42 29.36
CA GLU A 52 -0.59 -4.37 30.33
C GLU A 52 -0.35 -2.95 29.77
N GLU A 53 0.48 -2.79 28.72
CA GLU A 53 0.75 -1.50 28.08
C GLU A 53 -0.50 -1.03 27.33
N GLU A 54 -1.11 -1.90 26.53
CA GLU A 54 -2.35 -1.64 25.78
C GLU A 54 -3.51 -1.32 26.74
N LYS A 55 -3.64 -2.13 27.79
CA LYS A 55 -4.64 -1.90 28.83
C LYS A 55 -4.46 -0.54 29.53
N ALA A 56 -3.24 -0.19 29.91
CA ALA A 56 -2.91 1.08 30.54
C ALA A 56 -3.22 2.26 29.61
N PHE A 57 -2.88 2.13 28.32
CA PHE A 57 -3.17 3.16 27.33
C PHE A 57 -4.68 3.38 27.15
N ILE A 58 -5.45 2.31 26.94
CA ILE A 58 -6.92 2.38 26.78
C ILE A 58 -7.56 2.99 28.03
N LYS A 59 -7.12 2.59 29.22
CA LYS A 59 -7.62 3.15 30.49
C LYS A 59 -7.30 4.63 30.60
N LYS A 60 -6.09 5.07 30.27
CA LYS A 60 -5.65 6.46 30.32
C LYS A 60 -6.39 7.34 29.31
N LYS A 61 -6.61 6.86 28.10
CA LYS A 61 -7.19 7.66 27.01
C LYS A 61 -8.72 7.66 26.97
N LEU A 62 -9.33 6.51 27.19
CA LEU A 62 -10.77 6.32 27.03
C LEU A 62 -11.50 6.06 28.37
N GLY A 63 -10.78 5.84 29.45
CA GLY A 63 -11.34 5.55 30.78
C GLY A 63 -11.85 4.11 30.98
N PHE A 64 -11.63 3.19 30.02
CA PHE A 64 -12.07 1.80 30.09
C PHE A 64 -10.97 0.91 30.69
N ASP A 65 -11.33 0.14 31.73
CA ASP A 65 -10.46 -0.88 32.28
C ASP A 65 -10.78 -2.23 31.61
N VAL A 66 -10.02 -2.59 30.57
CA VAL A 66 -10.29 -3.77 29.72
C VAL A 66 -9.24 -4.82 29.99
N SER A 67 -9.63 -5.99 30.50
CA SER A 67 -8.73 -7.16 30.62
C SER A 67 -8.54 -7.86 29.28
N ALA A 68 -7.52 -8.72 29.15
CA ALA A 68 -7.28 -9.50 27.94
C ALA A 68 -8.49 -10.38 27.52
N SER A 69 -9.18 -10.98 28.52
CA SER A 69 -10.39 -11.75 28.27
C SER A 69 -11.56 -10.87 27.74
N MET A 70 -11.70 -9.67 28.32
CA MET A 70 -12.72 -8.70 27.84
C MET A 70 -12.40 -8.19 26.43
N ALA A 71 -11.13 -7.92 26.12
CA ALA A 71 -10.71 -7.51 24.78
C ALA A 71 -11.02 -8.61 23.74
N ALA A 72 -10.73 -9.86 24.05
CA ALA A 72 -11.06 -11.00 23.21
C ALA A 72 -12.59 -11.15 23.01
N ASP A 73 -13.38 -10.99 24.06
CA ASP A 73 -14.82 -11.00 24.01
C ASP A 73 -15.38 -9.86 23.14
N ILE A 74 -14.86 -8.63 23.30
CA ILE A 74 -15.25 -7.48 22.48
C ILE A 74 -14.91 -7.73 21.02
N LYS A 75 -13.71 -8.23 20.72
CA LYS A 75 -13.28 -8.58 19.37
C LYS A 75 -14.23 -9.58 18.71
N ASN A 76 -14.56 -10.66 19.42
CA ASN A 76 -15.41 -11.73 18.89
C ASN A 76 -16.87 -11.30 18.71
N ARG A 77 -17.47 -10.63 19.71
CA ARG A 77 -18.89 -10.21 19.66
C ARG A 77 -19.16 -9.11 18.64
N ASN A 78 -18.18 -8.24 18.37
CA ASN A 78 -18.34 -7.11 17.44
C ASN A 78 -17.76 -7.44 16.06
N MET A 79 -17.36 -8.68 15.79
CA MET A 79 -16.77 -9.11 14.52
C MET A 79 -15.59 -8.21 14.10
N LEU A 80 -14.68 -7.92 15.05
CA LEU A 80 -13.48 -7.13 14.78
C LEU A 80 -12.42 -8.02 14.08
N GLY A 81 -12.76 -8.53 12.89
CA GLY A 81 -11.89 -9.31 12.02
C GLY A 81 -11.34 -8.49 10.86
N ALA A 82 -10.79 -9.14 9.85
CA ALA A 82 -10.17 -8.48 8.69
C ALA A 82 -11.07 -7.45 7.99
N GLY A 83 -12.39 -7.66 7.97
CA GLY A 83 -13.36 -6.72 7.40
C GLY A 83 -13.63 -5.47 8.25
N TYR A 84 -13.08 -5.36 9.46
CA TYR A 84 -13.27 -4.17 10.29
C TYR A 84 -12.54 -2.95 9.71
N ILE A 85 -11.40 -3.15 9.06
CA ILE A 85 -10.57 -2.10 8.48
C ILE A 85 -11.29 -1.31 7.37
N THR A 86 -12.24 -1.94 6.68
CA THR A 86 -13.04 -1.30 5.61
C THR A 86 -14.38 -0.77 6.12
N ARG A 87 -14.70 -1.01 7.39
CA ARG A 87 -15.98 -0.61 7.98
C ARG A 87 -15.93 0.83 8.46
N VAL A 88 -16.62 1.72 7.75
CA VAL A 88 -16.77 3.13 8.16
C VAL A 88 -17.54 3.24 9.47
N PRO A 89 -16.98 3.88 10.51
CA PRO A 89 -17.67 4.08 11.79
C PRO A 89 -19.01 4.79 11.63
N GLU A 90 -20.01 4.38 12.38
CA GLU A 90 -21.35 4.96 12.27
C GLU A 90 -21.36 6.43 12.67
N THR A 91 -20.67 6.78 13.75
CA THR A 91 -20.51 8.17 14.17
C THR A 91 -19.84 9.01 13.10
N PHE A 92 -18.84 8.46 12.40
CA PHE A 92 -18.17 9.16 11.30
C PHE A 92 -19.12 9.46 10.13
N LYS A 93 -20.03 8.55 9.80
CA LYS A 93 -21.07 8.78 8.78
C LYS A 93 -22.00 9.92 9.18
N TYR A 94 -22.34 10.04 10.45
CA TYR A 94 -23.17 11.16 10.94
C TYR A 94 -22.45 12.49 10.88
N PHE A 95 -21.14 12.51 11.17
CA PHE A 95 -20.31 13.70 11.02
C PHE A 95 -20.20 14.12 9.54
N ILE A 96 -20.03 13.17 8.63
CA ILE A 96 -20.09 13.45 7.18
C ILE A 96 -21.44 14.02 6.78
N LEU A 97 -22.56 13.47 7.25
CA LEU A 97 -23.90 13.97 6.96
C LEU A 97 -24.12 15.39 7.49
N ALA A 98 -23.55 15.74 8.65
CA ALA A 98 -23.62 17.09 9.18
C ALA A 98 -22.90 18.08 8.25
N ASN A 99 -21.72 17.73 7.76
CA ASN A 99 -20.90 18.61 6.94
C ASN A 99 -21.33 18.65 5.47
N ALA A 100 -21.47 17.50 4.80
CA ALA A 100 -21.80 17.43 3.37
C ALA A 100 -23.20 17.98 3.04
N GLY A 101 -24.13 17.93 3.98
CA GLY A 101 -25.48 18.41 3.81
C GLY A 101 -25.69 19.88 4.18
N HIS A 102 -24.70 20.60 4.70
CA HIS A 102 -24.82 21.93 5.31
C HIS A 102 -26.07 22.06 6.21
N LYS A 103 -26.33 20.99 6.99
CA LYS A 103 -27.58 20.86 7.75
C LYS A 103 -27.63 21.78 8.96
N ILE A 104 -26.49 22.30 9.41
CA ILE A 104 -26.41 23.23 10.53
C ILE A 104 -26.16 24.63 9.98
N LYS A 105 -27.15 25.54 10.14
CA LYS A 105 -26.96 26.95 9.76
C LYS A 105 -26.04 27.63 10.78
N ASN A 106 -25.06 28.42 10.29
CA ASN A 106 -24.04 29.07 11.11
C ASN A 106 -23.30 28.06 12.00
N ASP A 107 -22.79 27.00 11.38
CA ASP A 107 -22.11 25.93 12.08
C ASP A 107 -20.91 26.44 12.87
N ARG A 108 -20.90 26.12 14.18
CA ARG A 108 -19.85 26.52 15.14
C ARG A 108 -18.47 25.98 14.76
N TYR A 109 -18.39 24.88 14.00
CA TYR A 109 -17.17 24.21 13.66
C TYR A 109 -16.77 24.36 12.18
N ASP A 110 -17.41 25.29 11.45
CA ASP A 110 -17.13 25.57 10.04
C ASP A 110 -17.19 24.32 9.13
N ASN A 111 -18.09 23.40 9.39
CA ASN A 111 -18.21 22.12 8.69
C ASN A 111 -16.91 21.30 8.70
N LYS A 112 -16.21 21.27 9.85
CA LYS A 112 -14.94 20.54 10.03
C LYS A 112 -15.07 19.29 10.89
N GLU A 113 -16.27 18.96 11.39
CA GLU A 113 -16.50 17.89 12.37
C GLU A 113 -15.98 16.54 11.86
N ALA A 114 -16.36 16.13 10.65
CA ALA A 114 -15.92 14.86 10.08
C ALA A 114 -14.40 14.78 9.93
N ARG A 115 -13.78 15.87 9.48
CA ARG A 115 -12.32 15.98 9.37
C ARG A 115 -11.64 15.89 10.73
N THR A 116 -12.14 16.61 11.71
CA THR A 116 -11.63 16.58 13.09
C THR A 116 -11.72 15.19 13.69
N LEU A 117 -12.79 14.44 13.39
CA LEU A 117 -12.93 13.06 13.86
C LEU A 117 -11.92 12.12 13.17
N ALA A 118 -11.70 12.25 11.86
CA ALA A 118 -10.69 11.47 11.16
C ALA A 118 -9.27 11.74 11.71
N GLU A 119 -8.92 13.01 11.94
CA GLU A 119 -7.66 13.41 12.57
C GLU A 119 -7.53 12.86 13.99
N THR A 120 -8.64 12.76 14.73
CA THR A 120 -8.65 12.18 16.08
C THR A 120 -8.38 10.69 16.07
N TYR A 121 -8.97 9.93 15.15
CA TYR A 121 -8.63 8.50 14.96
C TYR A 121 -7.16 8.32 14.65
N ARG A 122 -6.62 9.10 13.73
CA ARG A 122 -5.21 9.05 13.31
C ARG A 122 -4.28 9.33 14.49
N LYS A 123 -4.52 10.43 15.20
CA LYS A 123 -3.71 10.84 16.35
C LYS A 123 -3.77 9.81 17.47
N LEU A 124 -4.95 9.29 17.77
CA LEU A 124 -5.14 8.27 18.82
C LEU A 124 -4.38 6.97 18.48
N GLY A 125 -4.43 6.52 17.22
CA GLY A 125 -3.66 5.36 16.75
C GLY A 125 -2.15 5.59 16.80
N GLN A 126 -1.67 6.76 16.38
CA GLN A 126 -0.24 7.12 16.46
C GLN A 126 0.25 7.18 17.91
N GLU A 127 -0.53 7.79 18.81
CA GLU A 127 -0.18 7.84 20.23
C GLU A 127 -0.18 6.44 20.87
N TYR A 128 -1.07 5.55 20.41
CA TYR A 128 -1.10 4.15 20.83
C TYR A 128 0.18 3.42 20.41
N LEU A 129 0.56 3.49 19.12
CA LEU A 129 1.79 2.87 18.62
C LEU A 129 3.06 3.42 19.31
N ALA A 130 3.09 4.74 19.56
CA ALA A 130 4.22 5.35 20.26
C ALA A 130 4.32 4.98 21.76
N ALA A 131 3.21 4.62 22.40
CA ALA A 131 3.18 4.21 23.80
C ALA A 131 3.43 2.72 24.02
N ASN A 132 3.34 1.92 22.95
CA ASN A 132 3.54 0.49 22.97
C ASN A 132 4.96 0.15 22.47
N THR A 133 5.84 -0.27 23.37
CA THR A 133 7.26 -0.57 23.05
C THR A 133 7.42 -1.80 22.15
N GLY A 134 6.36 -2.60 21.99
CA GLY A 134 6.31 -3.80 21.16
C GLY A 134 5.50 -3.64 19.86
N SER A 135 5.23 -2.39 19.40
CA SER A 135 4.43 -2.15 18.19
C SER A 135 5.01 -2.87 16.98
N THR A 136 4.14 -3.64 16.30
CA THR A 136 4.50 -4.47 15.16
C THR A 136 4.23 -3.75 13.83
N GLU A 137 4.92 -4.16 12.77
CA GLU A 137 4.65 -3.67 11.40
C GLU A 137 3.20 -3.91 10.98
N VAL A 138 2.59 -4.98 11.48
CA VAL A 138 1.18 -5.31 11.21
C VAL A 138 0.25 -4.25 11.79
N GLU A 139 0.47 -3.80 13.04
CA GLU A 139 -0.32 -2.74 13.67
C GLU A 139 -0.17 -1.39 12.94
N ILE A 140 1.05 -1.07 12.50
CA ILE A 140 1.33 0.16 11.70
C ILE A 140 0.56 0.11 10.38
N ASN A 141 0.61 -1.00 9.65
CA ASN A 141 -0.09 -1.18 8.38
C ASN A 141 -1.61 -1.12 8.55
N VAL A 142 -2.13 -1.68 9.62
CA VAL A 142 -3.56 -1.63 9.97
C VAL A 142 -4.00 -0.21 10.27
N LEU A 143 -3.25 0.54 11.08
CA LEU A 143 -3.56 1.95 11.35
C LEU A 143 -3.54 2.78 10.06
N SER A 144 -2.51 2.60 9.22
CA SER A 144 -2.38 3.29 7.94
C SER A 144 -3.59 3.03 7.05
N SER A 145 -3.97 1.77 6.86
CA SER A 145 -5.11 1.39 6.03
C SER A 145 -6.44 1.93 6.57
N TYR A 146 -6.62 1.96 7.89
CA TYR A 146 -7.82 2.55 8.51
C TYR A 146 -7.90 4.06 8.29
N CYS A 147 -6.78 4.77 8.38
CA CYS A 147 -6.71 6.20 8.08
C CYS A 147 -7.01 6.51 6.61
N VAL A 148 -6.50 5.69 5.69
CA VAL A 148 -6.80 5.80 4.26
C VAL A 148 -8.29 5.64 4.00
N MET A 149 -8.95 4.65 4.60
CA MET A 149 -10.39 4.45 4.48
C MET A 149 -11.19 5.67 4.95
N LEU A 150 -10.81 6.31 6.07
CA LEU A 150 -11.47 7.54 6.55
C LEU A 150 -11.26 8.70 5.57
N ASP A 151 -10.04 8.88 5.05
CA ASP A 151 -9.72 9.95 4.10
C ASP A 151 -10.46 9.78 2.76
N GLU A 152 -10.56 8.56 2.24
CA GLU A 152 -11.34 8.25 1.04
C GLU A 152 -12.82 8.58 1.22
N ASN A 153 -13.38 8.30 2.40
CA ASN A 153 -14.74 8.70 2.71
C ASN A 153 -14.90 10.22 2.76
N LEU A 154 -13.98 10.97 3.38
CA LEU A 154 -14.00 12.44 3.35
C LEU A 154 -13.92 12.97 1.92
N LYS A 155 -13.06 12.38 1.09
CA LYS A 155 -12.86 12.76 -0.31
C LYS A 155 -14.12 12.53 -1.14
N SER A 156 -14.80 11.40 -0.98
CA SER A 156 -16.02 11.07 -1.71
C SER A 156 -17.16 12.06 -1.49
N TYR A 157 -17.16 12.76 -0.33
CA TYR A 157 -18.13 13.80 0.00
C TYR A 157 -17.59 15.24 -0.16
N GLY A 158 -16.40 15.42 -0.75
CA GLY A 158 -15.79 16.72 -0.97
C GLY A 158 -15.35 17.45 0.33
N LEU A 159 -15.17 16.71 1.42
CA LEU A 159 -14.83 17.24 2.74
C LEU A 159 -13.30 17.24 2.99
N LEU A 160 -12.51 16.65 2.12
CA LEU A 160 -11.05 16.73 2.18
C LEU A 160 -10.58 18.06 1.60
N ARG A 161 -9.58 18.71 2.23
CA ARG A 161 -9.00 19.93 1.65
C ARG A 161 -8.24 19.58 0.38
N PRO A 162 -8.23 20.48 -0.64
CA PRO A 162 -7.43 20.27 -1.85
C PRO A 162 -5.93 20.08 -1.60
N ASP A 163 -5.42 20.65 -0.50
CA ASP A 163 -4.03 20.63 -0.04
C ASP A 163 -3.73 19.46 0.94
N TYR A 164 -4.72 18.63 1.26
CA TYR A 164 -4.55 17.52 2.19
C TYR A 164 -3.87 16.33 1.48
N LYS A 165 -2.60 16.12 1.80
CA LYS A 165 -1.86 14.88 1.43
C LYS A 165 -2.17 13.83 2.50
N SER A 166 -2.70 12.68 2.09
CA SER A 166 -2.99 11.55 3.00
C SER A 166 -1.72 11.11 3.74
N ALA A 167 -1.84 10.83 5.04
CA ALA A 167 -0.70 10.44 5.90
C ALA A 167 0.00 9.14 5.47
N ALA A 168 -0.62 8.33 4.62
CA ALA A 168 0.02 7.16 3.99
C ALA A 168 1.14 7.54 3.00
N ILE A 169 1.26 8.85 2.64
CA ILE A 169 2.28 9.37 1.71
C ILE A 169 3.41 10.10 2.47
N GLN A 170 3.28 10.32 3.79
CA GLN A 170 4.25 11.12 4.56
C GLN A 170 5.49 10.36 5.05
N ALA A 171 5.81 9.20 4.49
CA ALA A 171 7.17 8.66 4.69
C ALA A 171 8.20 9.29 3.73
N GLU A 172 7.76 9.99 2.69
CA GLU A 172 8.65 10.67 1.74
C GLU A 172 7.95 11.88 1.12
N THR A 173 7.95 13.06 1.75
CA THR A 173 8.02 14.35 1.04
C THR A 173 8.30 15.48 2.03
N ALA A 174 9.55 15.80 2.23
CA ALA A 174 10.00 17.20 2.33
C ALA A 174 9.70 17.91 1.00
N ASP A 175 9.32 19.19 1.05
CA ASP A 175 9.10 20.10 -0.09
C ASP A 175 9.83 19.67 -1.37
N ASP A 176 9.15 18.90 -2.24
CA ASP A 176 9.67 18.64 -3.58
C ASP A 176 8.57 18.98 -4.59
N GLU A 177 8.85 19.90 -5.48
CA GLU A 177 8.23 20.00 -6.81
C GLU A 177 8.13 18.56 -7.36
N GLU A 178 6.98 18.18 -7.95
CA GLU A 178 6.84 16.83 -8.54
C GLU A 178 8.05 16.59 -9.44
N PRO A 179 8.82 15.50 -9.21
CA PRO A 179 10.07 15.29 -9.94
C PRO A 179 9.77 15.28 -11.43
N ASP A 180 10.56 15.99 -12.19
CA ASP A 180 10.46 16.06 -13.65
C ASP A 180 10.59 14.65 -14.25
N ALA A 181 10.01 14.47 -15.44
CA ALA A 181 10.08 13.20 -16.15
C ALA A 181 11.53 12.69 -16.31
N ASP A 182 12.47 13.60 -16.50
CA ASP A 182 13.89 13.25 -16.70
C ASP A 182 14.55 12.79 -15.39
N GLU A 183 14.15 13.33 -14.22
CA GLU A 183 14.60 12.86 -12.91
C GLU A 183 14.07 11.45 -12.61
N LEU A 184 12.80 11.18 -12.91
CA LEU A 184 12.20 9.85 -12.75
C LEU A 184 12.83 8.81 -13.70
N ILE A 185 13.19 9.21 -14.91
CA ILE A 185 13.92 8.37 -15.86
C ILE A 185 15.35 8.11 -15.35
N ALA A 186 15.99 9.11 -14.74
CA ALA A 186 17.29 8.92 -14.11
C ALA A 186 17.19 7.96 -12.91
N GLU A 187 16.13 8.05 -12.08
CA GLU A 187 15.85 7.11 -11.00
C GLU A 187 15.70 5.67 -11.55
N LEU A 188 14.92 5.47 -12.64
CA LEU A 188 14.80 4.18 -13.30
C LEU A 188 16.16 3.64 -13.77
N ASN A 189 16.95 4.50 -14.41
CA ASN A 189 18.26 4.12 -14.94
C ASN A 189 19.29 3.83 -13.83
N SER A 190 19.09 4.36 -12.62
CA SER A 190 19.93 4.12 -11.45
C SER A 190 19.67 2.81 -10.73
N LEU A 191 18.57 2.11 -11.03
CA LEU A 191 18.29 0.79 -10.44
C LEU A 191 19.42 -0.18 -10.79
N THR A 192 19.80 -1.03 -9.84
CA THR A 192 20.81 -2.06 -10.07
C THR A 192 20.33 -3.06 -11.12
N GLY A 193 21.18 -3.43 -12.07
CA GLY A 193 20.87 -4.38 -13.14
C GLY A 193 19.74 -3.93 -14.07
N LEU A 194 18.85 -4.86 -14.43
CA LEU A 194 17.64 -4.63 -15.21
C LEU A 194 17.90 -3.98 -16.60
N THR A 195 19.01 -4.27 -17.25
CA THR A 195 19.44 -3.59 -18.49
C THR A 195 18.37 -3.68 -19.57
N ALA A 196 17.88 -4.88 -19.91
CA ALA A 196 16.82 -5.06 -20.90
C ALA A 196 15.51 -4.36 -20.51
N VAL A 197 15.12 -4.44 -19.23
CA VAL A 197 13.94 -3.73 -18.71
C VAL A 197 14.03 -2.22 -18.90
N LYS A 198 15.21 -1.64 -18.60
CA LYS A 198 15.45 -0.20 -18.78
C LYS A 198 15.37 0.21 -20.25
N GLU A 199 15.95 -0.59 -21.16
CA GLU A 199 15.90 -0.35 -22.60
C GLU A 199 14.44 -0.36 -23.11
N ASP A 200 13.67 -1.39 -22.76
CA ASP A 200 12.27 -1.54 -23.16
C ASP A 200 11.38 -0.41 -22.62
N VAL A 201 11.56 -0.07 -21.33
CA VAL A 201 10.79 1.00 -20.68
C VAL A 201 11.17 2.36 -21.28
N ASN A 202 12.45 2.66 -21.49
CA ASN A 202 12.90 3.91 -22.11
C ASN A 202 12.37 4.04 -23.57
N ALA A 203 12.38 2.95 -24.34
CA ALA A 203 11.80 2.95 -25.69
C ALA A 203 10.30 3.27 -25.67
N LEU A 204 9.57 2.72 -24.70
CA LEU A 204 8.15 3.00 -24.53
C LEU A 204 7.90 4.45 -24.11
N ILE A 205 8.68 4.99 -23.16
CA ILE A 205 8.61 6.39 -22.74
C ILE A 205 8.85 7.33 -23.93
N ASN A 206 9.87 7.07 -24.72
CA ASN A 206 10.18 7.87 -25.92
C ASN A 206 9.05 7.85 -26.92
N LEU A 207 8.43 6.70 -27.15
CA LEU A 207 7.26 6.57 -28.01
C LEU A 207 6.10 7.43 -27.52
N LEU A 208 5.81 7.39 -26.22
CA LEU A 208 4.72 8.18 -25.62
C LEU A 208 5.03 9.70 -25.64
N LYS A 209 6.29 10.11 -25.37
CA LYS A 209 6.72 11.51 -25.52
C LYS A 209 6.49 12.01 -26.95
N VAL A 210 6.86 11.23 -27.98
CA VAL A 210 6.65 11.60 -29.38
C VAL A 210 5.15 11.68 -29.72
N GLN A 211 4.33 10.75 -29.23
CA GLN A 211 2.88 10.82 -29.44
C GLN A 211 2.29 12.09 -28.82
N LYS A 212 2.72 12.49 -27.64
CA LYS A 212 2.29 13.72 -26.99
C LYS A 212 2.70 14.98 -27.78
N MET A 213 3.91 15.01 -28.32
CA MET A 213 4.34 16.10 -29.22
C MET A 213 3.49 16.18 -30.48
N ARG A 214 3.12 15.03 -31.07
CA ARG A 214 2.23 14.98 -32.26
C ARG A 214 0.84 15.51 -31.94
N GLU A 215 0.29 15.17 -30.76
CA GLU A 215 -0.99 15.69 -30.26
C GLU A 215 -0.96 17.21 -30.16
N GLN A 216 0.08 17.75 -29.51
CA GLN A 216 0.26 19.20 -29.35
C GLN A 216 0.37 19.95 -30.67
N MET A 217 0.89 19.29 -31.72
CA MET A 217 0.96 19.84 -33.08
C MET A 217 -0.31 19.60 -33.90
N GLY A 218 -1.39 19.07 -33.29
CA GLY A 218 -2.66 18.80 -34.01
C GLY A 218 -2.59 17.67 -35.03
N MET A 219 -1.56 16.80 -34.94
CA MET A 219 -1.41 15.67 -35.86
C MET A 219 -2.31 14.50 -35.43
N LYS A 220 -2.75 13.68 -36.41
CA LYS A 220 -3.48 12.44 -36.09
C LYS A 220 -2.66 11.56 -35.13
N GLN A 221 -3.30 11.20 -34.02
CA GLN A 221 -2.74 10.24 -33.08
C GLN A 221 -2.86 8.82 -33.62
N THR A 222 -1.84 8.01 -33.39
CA THR A 222 -1.91 6.57 -33.51
C THR A 222 -2.14 6.03 -32.10
N SER A 223 -3.18 5.23 -31.89
CA SER A 223 -3.42 4.63 -30.57
C SER A 223 -2.22 3.76 -30.19
N VAL A 224 -1.52 4.13 -29.12
CA VAL A 224 -0.44 3.34 -28.54
C VAL A 224 -1.02 2.58 -27.38
N ASN A 225 -0.89 1.25 -27.43
CA ASN A 225 -1.25 0.42 -26.31
C ASN A 225 -0.26 0.67 -25.16
N LYS A 226 -0.76 1.04 -23.98
CA LYS A 226 0.02 1.35 -22.78
C LYS A 226 0.08 0.18 -21.78
N HIS A 227 -0.71 -0.88 -22.02
CA HIS A 227 -0.75 -2.04 -21.12
C HIS A 227 0.47 -2.94 -21.32
N LEU A 228 0.95 -3.53 -20.21
CA LEU A 228 2.22 -4.27 -20.18
C LEU A 228 2.06 -5.63 -19.52
N VAL A 229 2.91 -6.56 -19.92
CA VAL A 229 3.13 -7.85 -19.26
C VAL A 229 4.53 -7.85 -18.66
N PHE A 230 4.63 -8.01 -17.35
CA PHE A 230 5.89 -8.16 -16.62
C PHE A 230 6.11 -9.63 -16.30
N MET A 231 7.15 -10.21 -16.89
CA MET A 231 7.47 -11.63 -16.75
C MET A 231 8.81 -11.80 -16.03
N GLY A 232 8.88 -12.75 -15.10
CA GLY A 232 10.10 -13.06 -14.38
C GLY A 232 9.86 -13.60 -12.97
N ASN A 233 10.94 -14.06 -12.34
CA ASN A 233 10.93 -14.68 -11.03
C ASN A 233 10.60 -13.68 -9.90
N PRO A 234 10.27 -14.15 -8.67
CA PRO A 234 10.03 -13.29 -7.53
C PRO A 234 11.27 -12.46 -7.18
N GLY A 235 11.04 -11.23 -6.70
CA GLY A 235 12.11 -10.36 -6.23
C GLY A 235 12.97 -9.73 -7.32
N THR A 236 12.62 -9.83 -8.60
CA THR A 236 13.34 -9.21 -9.73
C THR A 236 13.01 -7.74 -9.97
N GLY A 237 12.19 -7.11 -9.11
CA GLY A 237 11.92 -5.67 -9.17
C GLY A 237 10.67 -5.26 -9.95
N LYS A 238 9.78 -6.19 -10.36
CA LYS A 238 8.55 -5.91 -11.15
C LYS A 238 7.70 -4.80 -10.53
N THR A 239 7.31 -4.92 -9.26
CA THR A 239 6.49 -3.90 -8.58
C THR A 239 7.21 -2.55 -8.44
N THR A 240 8.53 -2.57 -8.20
CA THR A 240 9.35 -1.34 -8.11
C THR A 240 9.33 -0.57 -9.43
N VAL A 241 9.54 -1.26 -10.54
CA VAL A 241 9.50 -0.67 -11.89
C VAL A 241 8.09 -0.20 -12.23
N ALA A 242 7.03 -0.97 -11.88
CA ALA A 242 5.64 -0.57 -12.12
C ALA A 242 5.28 0.74 -11.39
N ARG A 243 5.73 0.90 -10.14
CA ARG A 243 5.50 2.11 -9.33
C ARG A 243 6.20 3.32 -9.93
N LEU A 244 7.45 3.15 -10.36
CA LEU A 244 8.21 4.23 -10.99
C LEU A 244 7.63 4.59 -12.35
N LEU A 245 7.21 3.59 -13.14
CA LEU A 245 6.56 3.80 -14.44
C LEU A 245 5.24 4.56 -14.31
N ALA A 246 4.45 4.33 -13.27
CA ALA A 246 3.22 5.08 -13.00
C ALA A 246 3.51 6.58 -12.81
N ARG A 247 4.56 6.93 -12.05
CA ARG A 247 5.02 8.31 -11.85
C ARG A 247 5.52 8.92 -13.17
N ILE A 248 6.33 8.18 -13.92
CA ILE A 248 6.84 8.62 -15.24
C ILE A 248 5.67 8.87 -16.20
N TYR A 249 4.69 7.98 -16.29
CA TYR A 249 3.53 8.15 -17.15
C TYR A 249 2.73 9.41 -16.83
N LYS A 250 2.59 9.76 -15.54
CA LYS A 250 2.02 11.03 -15.11
C LYS A 250 2.87 12.21 -15.59
N ALA A 251 4.17 12.18 -15.32
CA ALA A 251 5.08 13.27 -15.65
C ALA A 251 5.11 13.59 -17.15
N ILE A 252 5.02 12.57 -18.03
CA ILE A 252 4.91 12.75 -19.48
C ILE A 252 3.47 13.01 -19.98
N GLY A 253 2.48 13.05 -19.07
CA GLY A 253 1.08 13.29 -19.39
C GLY A 253 0.38 12.14 -20.14
N ALA A 254 0.84 10.89 -19.97
CA ALA A 254 0.23 9.69 -20.53
C ALA A 254 -0.99 9.20 -19.71
N ILE A 255 -1.03 9.55 -18.43
CA ILE A 255 -2.15 9.34 -17.48
C ILE A 255 -2.28 10.56 -16.56
N SER A 256 -3.43 10.74 -15.93
CA SER A 256 -3.75 11.99 -15.21
C SER A 256 -3.24 12.05 -13.77
N LYS A 257 -3.19 10.91 -13.01
CA LYS A 257 -2.88 10.92 -11.58
C LYS A 257 -1.53 10.25 -11.22
N GLY A 258 -1.16 9.15 -11.92
CA GLY A 258 0.13 8.48 -11.76
C GLY A 258 0.27 7.62 -10.48
N HIS A 259 -0.82 7.30 -9.81
CA HIS A 259 -0.81 6.36 -8.68
C HIS A 259 -0.80 4.91 -9.14
N LEU A 260 -0.33 4.01 -8.28
CA LEU A 260 -0.35 2.58 -8.50
C LEU A 260 -1.40 1.93 -7.59
N VAL A 261 -2.29 1.14 -8.18
CA VAL A 261 -3.18 0.22 -7.46
C VAL A 261 -2.63 -1.18 -7.65
N GLU A 262 -2.14 -1.78 -6.57
CA GLU A 262 -1.54 -3.12 -6.57
C GLU A 262 -2.54 -4.12 -6.00
N VAL A 263 -2.83 -5.18 -6.76
CA VAL A 263 -3.76 -6.24 -6.37
C VAL A 263 -3.25 -7.60 -6.83
N ASP A 264 -3.74 -8.64 -6.18
CA ASP A 264 -3.66 -10.03 -6.58
C ASP A 264 -5.05 -10.59 -6.91
N ARG A 265 -5.14 -11.91 -7.15
CA ARG A 265 -6.43 -12.59 -7.34
C ARG A 265 -7.42 -12.29 -6.23
N SER A 266 -7.00 -12.26 -4.97
CA SER A 266 -7.88 -12.06 -3.82
C SER A 266 -8.50 -10.66 -3.82
N GLY A 267 -7.82 -9.68 -4.38
CA GLY A 267 -8.31 -8.32 -4.58
C GLY A 267 -9.40 -8.20 -5.66
N LEU A 268 -9.45 -9.11 -6.63
CA LEU A 268 -10.36 -9.06 -7.79
C LEU A 268 -11.53 -10.04 -7.68
N VAL A 269 -11.29 -11.25 -7.19
CA VAL A 269 -12.27 -12.35 -7.20
C VAL A 269 -13.01 -12.43 -5.88
N CYS A 270 -14.32 -12.69 -5.95
CA CYS A 270 -15.18 -13.02 -4.81
C CYS A 270 -15.61 -14.48 -4.82
N GLY A 271 -16.05 -14.98 -3.66
CA GLY A 271 -16.52 -16.35 -3.50
C GLY A 271 -17.99 -16.61 -3.90
N TYR A 272 -18.74 -15.60 -4.36
CA TYR A 272 -20.15 -15.72 -4.69
C TYR A 272 -20.44 -15.19 -6.09
N ILE A 273 -21.45 -15.81 -6.75
CA ILE A 273 -21.90 -15.47 -8.10
C ILE A 273 -22.30 -13.99 -8.19
N GLY A 274 -21.79 -13.29 -9.21
CA GLY A 274 -22.16 -11.90 -9.54
C GLY A 274 -21.45 -10.82 -8.69
N GLN A 275 -20.61 -11.19 -7.73
CA GLN A 275 -19.86 -10.22 -6.92
C GLN A 275 -18.47 -9.90 -7.50
N THR A 276 -17.89 -10.81 -8.26
CA THR A 276 -16.56 -10.64 -8.85
C THR A 276 -16.52 -9.50 -9.85
N ALA A 277 -17.50 -9.39 -10.75
CA ALA A 277 -17.58 -8.29 -11.71
C ALA A 277 -17.66 -6.93 -11.02
N SER A 278 -18.51 -6.79 -9.97
CA SER A 278 -18.62 -5.53 -9.20
C SER A 278 -17.31 -5.16 -8.52
N LYS A 279 -16.69 -6.11 -7.81
CA LYS A 279 -15.42 -5.90 -7.12
C LYS A 279 -14.29 -5.53 -8.09
N THR A 280 -14.20 -6.23 -9.22
CA THR A 280 -13.20 -5.93 -10.26
C THR A 280 -13.45 -4.54 -10.86
N ALA A 281 -14.70 -4.15 -11.10
CA ALA A 281 -15.04 -2.81 -11.57
C ALA A 281 -14.65 -1.71 -10.56
N GLU A 282 -14.90 -1.92 -9.26
CA GLU A 282 -14.48 -1.00 -8.20
C GLU A 282 -12.96 -0.81 -8.16
N VAL A 283 -12.18 -1.91 -8.33
CA VAL A 283 -10.72 -1.84 -8.42
C VAL A 283 -10.27 -1.06 -9.66
N ILE A 284 -10.90 -1.30 -10.82
CA ILE A 284 -10.63 -0.55 -12.05
C ILE A 284 -10.92 0.94 -11.83
N GLU A 285 -12.06 1.30 -11.25
CA GLU A 285 -12.41 2.69 -10.94
C GLU A 285 -11.38 3.35 -10.01
N SER A 286 -10.88 2.62 -9.02
CA SER A 286 -9.84 3.12 -8.11
C SER A 286 -8.51 3.39 -8.80
N ALA A 287 -8.24 2.69 -9.92
CA ALA A 287 -7.01 2.81 -10.70
C ALA A 287 -7.11 3.85 -11.84
N LEU A 288 -8.28 4.46 -12.08
CA LEU A 288 -8.45 5.46 -13.14
C LEU A 288 -7.55 6.68 -12.94
N GLY A 289 -6.86 7.05 -13.98
CA GLY A 289 -5.80 8.07 -13.96
C GLY A 289 -4.44 7.54 -13.53
N GLY A 290 -4.31 6.24 -13.27
CA GLY A 290 -3.13 5.57 -12.76
C GLY A 290 -2.81 4.25 -13.44
N VAL A 291 -2.11 3.41 -12.69
CA VAL A 291 -1.71 2.07 -13.11
C VAL A 291 -2.36 1.03 -12.20
N LEU A 292 -3.07 0.08 -12.79
CA LEU A 292 -3.52 -1.13 -12.12
C LEU A 292 -2.47 -2.22 -12.32
N PHE A 293 -1.80 -2.62 -11.25
CA PHE A 293 -0.81 -3.69 -11.24
C PHE A 293 -1.43 -4.95 -10.63
N ILE A 294 -1.50 -6.02 -11.43
CA ILE A 294 -2.06 -7.30 -11.01
C ILE A 294 -0.90 -8.28 -10.88
N ASP A 295 -0.53 -8.60 -9.63
CA ASP A 295 0.52 -9.59 -9.38
C ASP A 295 -0.05 -11.01 -9.47
N GLU A 296 0.79 -11.95 -9.90
CA GLU A 296 0.42 -13.35 -10.11
C GLU A 296 -0.87 -13.51 -10.94
N ALA A 297 -1.03 -12.70 -12.00
CA ALA A 297 -2.26 -12.61 -12.79
C ALA A 297 -2.72 -13.95 -13.38
N TYR A 298 -1.80 -14.90 -13.62
CA TYR A 298 -2.10 -16.26 -14.05
C TYR A 298 -3.03 -17.01 -13.09
N THR A 299 -3.05 -16.62 -11.82
CA THR A 299 -3.96 -17.23 -10.83
C THR A 299 -5.43 -16.98 -11.14
N LEU A 300 -5.75 -15.94 -11.92
CA LEU A 300 -7.11 -15.64 -12.36
C LEU A 300 -7.70 -16.72 -13.26
N THR A 301 -6.87 -17.47 -13.99
CA THR A 301 -7.32 -18.48 -14.98
C THR A 301 -6.98 -19.93 -14.58
N ASN A 302 -6.22 -20.13 -13.49
CA ASN A 302 -5.80 -21.47 -13.05
C ASN A 302 -6.86 -22.29 -12.31
N GLY A 303 -8.03 -21.74 -12.03
CA GLY A 303 -9.13 -22.42 -11.36
C GLY A 303 -9.90 -23.36 -12.30
N LYS A 304 -9.75 -24.68 -12.15
CA LYS A 304 -10.42 -25.71 -12.98
C LYS A 304 -11.72 -26.24 -12.36
N GLY A 305 -12.32 -25.56 -11.34
CA GLY A 305 -13.50 -26.05 -10.61
C GLY A 305 -14.81 -25.33 -10.97
N GLN A 306 -15.98 -26.02 -10.81
CA GLN A 306 -17.28 -25.35 -10.78
C GLN A 306 -17.27 -24.34 -9.61
N GLY A 307 -17.42 -23.05 -9.93
CA GLY A 307 -17.38 -21.95 -8.93
C GLY A 307 -16.12 -21.10 -8.95
N ASP A 308 -15.25 -21.24 -9.97
CA ASP A 308 -14.15 -20.31 -10.17
C ASP A 308 -14.62 -19.08 -10.96
N PHE A 309 -14.62 -17.94 -10.27
CA PHE A 309 -15.06 -16.65 -10.84
C PHE A 309 -13.90 -15.80 -11.42
N GLY A 310 -12.73 -16.38 -11.59
CA GLY A 310 -11.58 -15.66 -12.15
C GLY A 310 -11.79 -15.21 -13.60
N GLN A 311 -12.52 -16.00 -14.40
CA GLN A 311 -12.88 -15.62 -15.77
C GLN A 311 -13.77 -14.37 -15.79
N GLU A 312 -14.71 -14.23 -14.85
CA GLU A 312 -15.56 -13.04 -14.70
C GLU A 312 -14.71 -11.78 -14.41
N ALA A 313 -13.64 -11.92 -13.60
CA ALA A 313 -12.69 -10.84 -13.37
C ALA A 313 -11.93 -10.48 -14.64
N VAL A 314 -11.43 -11.46 -15.41
CA VAL A 314 -10.74 -11.24 -16.69
C VAL A 314 -11.65 -10.51 -17.70
N ASP A 315 -12.89 -10.95 -17.86
CA ASP A 315 -13.82 -10.34 -18.81
C ASP A 315 -14.15 -8.90 -18.41
N THR A 316 -14.34 -8.62 -17.11
CA THR A 316 -14.56 -7.27 -16.58
C THR A 316 -13.31 -6.39 -16.78
N LEU A 317 -12.12 -6.94 -16.55
CA LEU A 317 -10.84 -6.25 -16.78
C LEU A 317 -10.68 -5.86 -18.25
N LEU A 318 -10.90 -6.79 -19.17
CA LEU A 318 -10.81 -6.54 -20.61
C LEU A 318 -11.76 -5.44 -21.07
N LYS A 319 -12.96 -5.40 -20.52
CA LYS A 319 -13.93 -4.33 -20.77
C LYS A 319 -13.43 -2.99 -20.22
N GLY A 320 -12.97 -2.94 -18.97
CA GLY A 320 -12.45 -1.72 -18.36
C GLY A 320 -11.23 -1.15 -19.09
N MET A 321 -10.33 -2.03 -19.59
CA MET A 321 -9.18 -1.63 -20.42
C MET A 321 -9.60 -0.95 -21.73
N GLU A 322 -10.71 -1.38 -22.33
CA GLU A 322 -11.24 -0.75 -23.56
C GLU A 322 -11.96 0.56 -23.24
N ASP A 323 -12.82 0.55 -22.23
CA ASP A 323 -13.66 1.70 -21.87
C ASP A 323 -12.81 2.89 -21.35
N HIS A 324 -11.66 2.61 -20.72
CA HIS A 324 -10.78 3.61 -20.09
C HIS A 324 -9.36 3.66 -20.66
N ARG A 325 -9.16 3.20 -21.91
CA ARG A 325 -7.84 3.08 -22.56
C ARG A 325 -6.99 4.36 -22.57
N ASP A 326 -7.64 5.52 -22.47
CA ASP A 326 -6.96 6.81 -22.53
C ASP A 326 -6.30 7.19 -21.20
N ASP A 327 -6.87 6.78 -20.06
CA ASP A 327 -6.45 7.18 -18.72
C ASP A 327 -6.33 6.01 -17.72
N LEU A 328 -6.18 4.79 -18.22
CA LEU A 328 -5.90 3.60 -17.43
C LEU A 328 -4.76 2.80 -18.07
N VAL A 329 -3.79 2.42 -17.26
CA VAL A 329 -2.76 1.46 -17.65
C VAL A 329 -2.93 0.20 -16.80
N VAL A 330 -2.93 -0.95 -17.43
CA VAL A 330 -2.94 -2.25 -16.74
C VAL A 330 -1.60 -2.93 -16.96
N ILE A 331 -0.97 -3.34 -15.87
CA ILE A 331 0.25 -4.16 -15.87
C ILE A 331 -0.10 -5.48 -15.21
N VAL A 332 0.04 -6.58 -15.93
CA VAL A 332 -0.09 -7.93 -15.38
C VAL A 332 1.28 -8.53 -15.17
N ALA A 333 1.51 -9.17 -14.02
CA ALA A 333 2.81 -9.68 -13.65
C ALA A 333 2.75 -11.15 -13.20
N GLY A 334 3.82 -11.90 -13.41
CA GLY A 334 3.94 -13.28 -12.96
C GLY A 334 5.15 -14.02 -13.53
N TYR A 335 5.20 -15.33 -13.29
CA TYR A 335 6.22 -16.22 -13.85
C TYR A 335 6.05 -16.36 -15.36
N THR A 336 7.14 -16.35 -16.11
CA THR A 336 7.15 -16.32 -17.59
C THR A 336 6.25 -17.38 -18.21
N GLU A 337 6.42 -18.64 -17.84
CA GLU A 337 5.64 -19.75 -18.41
C GLU A 337 4.15 -19.65 -18.08
N LEU A 338 3.81 -19.33 -16.84
CA LEU A 338 2.43 -19.18 -16.39
C LEU A 338 1.73 -17.97 -17.00
N MET A 339 2.47 -16.90 -17.27
CA MET A 339 1.93 -15.71 -17.94
C MET A 339 1.63 -15.96 -19.42
N GLU A 340 2.42 -16.80 -20.11
CA GLU A 340 2.10 -17.24 -21.47
C GLU A 340 0.77 -18.03 -21.50
N GLU A 341 0.59 -18.98 -20.57
CA GLU A 341 -0.67 -19.74 -20.44
C GLU A 341 -1.86 -18.81 -20.13
N PHE A 342 -1.65 -17.82 -19.25
CA PHE A 342 -2.67 -16.82 -18.91
C PHE A 342 -3.11 -16.03 -20.13
N LEU A 343 -2.19 -15.54 -20.93
CA LEU A 343 -2.48 -14.76 -22.14
C LEU A 343 -3.19 -15.61 -23.20
N ASP A 344 -2.85 -16.90 -23.30
CA ASP A 344 -3.48 -17.82 -24.25
C ASP A 344 -4.87 -18.29 -23.80
N SER A 345 -5.22 -18.11 -22.54
CA SER A 345 -6.53 -18.49 -21.99
C SER A 345 -7.69 -17.69 -22.58
N ASN A 346 -7.43 -16.48 -23.10
CA ASN A 346 -8.46 -15.60 -23.69
C ASN A 346 -7.88 -14.76 -24.84
N PRO A 347 -8.45 -14.85 -26.06
CA PRO A 347 -7.96 -14.06 -27.20
C PRO A 347 -7.98 -12.53 -26.96
N GLY A 348 -8.87 -12.05 -26.08
CA GLY A 348 -8.95 -10.66 -25.68
C GLY A 348 -7.71 -10.21 -24.90
N LEU A 349 -7.08 -11.08 -24.12
CA LEU A 349 -5.83 -10.77 -23.41
C LEU A 349 -4.68 -10.57 -24.41
N ARG A 350 -4.46 -11.51 -25.34
CA ARG A 350 -3.40 -11.40 -26.36
C ARG A 350 -3.53 -10.15 -27.23
N SER A 351 -4.75 -9.71 -27.53
CA SER A 351 -4.98 -8.50 -28.34
C SER A 351 -4.66 -7.20 -27.61
N ARG A 352 -4.82 -7.16 -26.28
CA ARG A 352 -4.61 -5.97 -25.47
C ARG A 352 -3.23 -5.92 -24.81
N PHE A 353 -2.63 -7.05 -24.53
CA PHE A 353 -1.29 -7.17 -23.99
C PHE A 353 -0.30 -7.58 -25.10
N ASN A 354 0.32 -6.60 -25.74
CA ASN A 354 1.25 -6.81 -26.85
C ASN A 354 2.67 -6.31 -26.54
N LYS A 355 2.93 -5.87 -25.31
CA LYS A 355 4.23 -5.43 -24.84
C LYS A 355 4.64 -6.25 -23.64
N PHE A 356 5.77 -6.93 -23.79
CA PHE A 356 6.32 -7.87 -22.81
C PHE A 356 7.64 -7.32 -22.31
N ILE A 357 7.80 -7.28 -21.00
CA ILE A 357 9.03 -6.86 -20.34
C ILE A 357 9.52 -8.03 -19.49
N ASN A 358 10.68 -8.57 -19.83
CA ASN A 358 11.28 -9.69 -19.13
C ASN A 358 12.24 -9.21 -18.05
N PHE A 359 11.98 -9.64 -16.83
CA PHE A 359 12.81 -9.40 -15.66
C PHE A 359 13.67 -10.64 -15.42
N GLU A 360 14.91 -10.57 -15.85
CA GLU A 360 15.90 -11.62 -15.60
C GLU A 360 16.28 -11.67 -14.13
N ASP A 361 16.78 -12.85 -13.69
CA ASP A 361 17.36 -12.98 -12.37
C ASP A 361 18.62 -12.13 -12.27
N TYR A 362 18.86 -11.57 -11.09
CA TYR A 362 20.07 -10.82 -10.82
C TYR A 362 21.31 -11.73 -10.82
N THR A 363 22.42 -11.19 -11.26
CA THR A 363 23.74 -11.78 -11.05
C THR A 363 24.16 -11.64 -9.58
N ALA A 364 25.15 -12.44 -9.16
CA ALA A 364 25.67 -12.34 -7.79
C ALA A 364 26.23 -10.93 -7.47
N GLU A 365 26.87 -10.30 -8.46
CA GLU A 365 27.39 -8.95 -8.33
C GLU A 365 26.27 -7.92 -8.15
N GLU A 366 25.18 -8.06 -8.88
CA GLU A 366 24.00 -7.20 -8.76
C GLU A 366 23.29 -7.41 -7.40
N GLU A 367 23.20 -8.64 -6.89
CA GLU A 367 22.65 -8.90 -5.56
C GLU A 367 23.50 -8.25 -4.46
N VAL A 368 24.84 -8.30 -4.57
CA VAL A 368 25.75 -7.60 -3.65
C VAL A 368 25.57 -6.08 -3.75
N GLU A 369 25.41 -5.54 -4.96
CA GLU A 369 25.17 -4.11 -5.14
C GLU A 369 23.82 -3.69 -4.52
N ILE A 370 22.77 -4.51 -4.68
CA ILE A 370 21.47 -4.30 -4.02
C ILE A 370 21.64 -4.32 -2.50
N LEU A 371 22.43 -5.25 -1.94
CA LEU A 371 22.73 -5.30 -0.52
C LEU A 371 23.40 -4.00 -0.04
N ILE A 372 24.44 -3.55 -0.75
CA ILE A 372 25.16 -2.30 -0.44
C ILE A 372 24.20 -1.10 -0.46
N ASN A 373 23.34 -1.02 -1.48
CA ASN A 373 22.39 0.06 -1.63
C ASN A 373 21.31 0.04 -0.52
N ASN A 374 20.85 -1.15 -0.10
CA ASN A 374 19.92 -1.31 1.01
C ASN A 374 20.59 -0.95 2.36
N CYS A 375 21.85 -1.32 2.57
CA CYS A 375 22.62 -0.91 3.74
C CYS A 375 22.72 0.62 3.81
N LYS A 376 23.12 1.28 2.70
CA LYS A 376 23.24 2.75 2.65
C LYS A 376 21.93 3.47 2.97
N LYS A 377 20.80 2.98 2.43
CA LYS A 377 19.47 3.55 2.70
C LYS A 377 19.06 3.48 4.17
N GLN A 378 19.59 2.52 4.92
CA GLN A 378 19.32 2.31 6.34
C GLN A 378 20.48 2.77 7.24
N GLU A 379 21.44 3.53 6.69
CA GLU A 379 22.64 4.03 7.38
C GLU A 379 23.55 2.92 7.92
N TYR A 380 23.50 1.72 7.34
CA TYR A 380 24.43 0.63 7.61
C TYR A 380 25.62 0.63 6.64
N MET A 381 26.75 0.09 7.09
CA MET A 381 27.97 -0.15 6.31
C MET A 381 28.43 -1.59 6.50
N LEU A 382 28.95 -2.17 5.43
CA LEU A 382 29.58 -3.51 5.52
C LEU A 382 31.08 -3.33 5.72
N SER A 383 31.65 -4.04 6.69
CA SER A 383 33.10 -4.17 6.78
C SER A 383 33.65 -4.90 5.55
N ARG A 384 34.96 -4.78 5.32
CA ARG A 384 35.59 -5.44 4.18
C ARG A 384 35.35 -6.95 4.19
N ASP A 385 35.53 -7.58 5.36
CA ASP A 385 35.35 -9.03 5.52
C ASP A 385 33.88 -9.44 5.38
N ALA A 386 32.95 -8.59 5.83
CA ALA A 386 31.51 -8.76 5.61
C ALA A 386 31.16 -8.71 4.11
N LEU A 387 31.74 -7.77 3.39
CA LEU A 387 31.50 -7.66 1.94
C LEU A 387 32.05 -8.89 1.17
N GLU A 388 33.21 -9.40 1.55
CA GLU A 388 33.78 -10.62 0.95
C GLU A 388 32.89 -11.85 1.26
N GLU A 389 32.35 -11.95 2.47
CA GLU A 389 31.43 -13.01 2.86
C GLU A 389 30.11 -12.92 2.07
N ALA A 390 29.54 -11.72 1.93
CA ALA A 390 28.32 -11.50 1.13
C ALA A 390 28.54 -11.91 -0.33
N ARG A 391 29.67 -11.54 -0.94
CA ARG A 391 30.02 -11.96 -2.30
C ARG A 391 30.06 -13.48 -2.44
N ARG A 392 30.70 -14.17 -1.49
CA ARG A 392 30.77 -15.63 -1.48
C ARG A 392 29.36 -16.22 -1.38
N PHE A 393 28.55 -15.74 -0.45
CA PHE A 393 27.20 -16.22 -0.22
C PHE A 393 26.31 -16.07 -1.46
N PHE A 394 26.28 -14.89 -2.08
CA PHE A 394 25.45 -14.68 -3.26
C PHE A 394 25.98 -15.40 -4.49
N THR A 395 27.31 -15.53 -4.66
CA THR A 395 27.87 -16.34 -5.75
C THR A 395 27.41 -17.79 -5.67
N GLU A 396 27.47 -18.39 -4.47
CA GLU A 396 27.01 -19.77 -4.27
C GLU A 396 25.50 -19.90 -4.46
N ARG A 397 24.72 -18.93 -3.95
CA ARG A 397 23.26 -18.94 -4.00
C ARG A 397 22.72 -18.78 -5.42
N VAL A 398 23.28 -17.87 -6.21
CA VAL A 398 22.92 -17.66 -7.62
C VAL A 398 23.32 -18.87 -8.47
N ALA A 399 24.47 -19.49 -8.20
CA ALA A 399 24.91 -20.68 -8.93
C ALA A 399 24.02 -21.91 -8.70
N ASN A 400 23.57 -22.10 -7.46
CA ASN A 400 22.79 -23.28 -7.07
C ASN A 400 21.28 -23.09 -7.19
N LYS A 401 20.78 -21.86 -7.18
CA LYS A 401 19.35 -21.50 -7.19
C LYS A 401 18.50 -22.45 -6.35
N PRO A 402 18.66 -22.47 -5.01
CA PRO A 402 17.95 -23.40 -4.14
C PRO A 402 16.42 -23.19 -4.27
N GLU A 403 15.66 -24.19 -3.85
CA GLU A 403 14.21 -24.07 -3.79
C GLU A 403 13.81 -22.83 -2.98
N GLY A 404 12.92 -21.98 -3.53
CA GLY A 404 12.52 -20.71 -2.94
C GLY A 404 13.49 -19.55 -3.19
N TYR A 405 14.47 -19.68 -4.08
CA TYR A 405 15.32 -18.57 -4.49
C TYR A 405 14.47 -17.40 -5.03
N ALA A 406 14.71 -16.18 -4.52
CA ALA A 406 13.85 -15.03 -4.75
C ALA A 406 14.60 -13.70 -4.95
N ASN A 407 15.78 -13.72 -5.55
CA ASN A 407 16.52 -12.53 -6.00
C ASN A 407 16.64 -11.44 -4.90
N ALA A 408 16.28 -10.19 -5.18
CA ALA A 408 16.38 -9.08 -4.21
C ALA A 408 15.54 -9.29 -2.93
N ARG A 409 14.56 -10.21 -2.91
CA ARG A 409 13.86 -10.58 -1.67
C ARG A 409 14.80 -11.37 -0.75
N ASP A 410 15.62 -12.25 -1.30
CA ASP A 410 16.66 -12.96 -0.54
C ASP A 410 17.72 -12.00 0.00
N VAL A 411 18.11 -11.00 -0.79
CA VAL A 411 19.04 -9.94 -0.34
C VAL A 411 18.45 -9.19 0.86
N ARG A 412 17.15 -8.87 0.82
CA ARG A 412 16.46 -8.22 1.95
C ARG A 412 16.46 -9.10 3.20
N ASN A 413 16.06 -10.36 3.07
CA ASN A 413 16.02 -11.32 4.18
C ASN A 413 17.41 -11.51 4.79
N TYR A 414 18.44 -11.53 3.94
CA TYR A 414 19.83 -11.64 4.38
C TYR A 414 20.27 -10.43 5.19
N LEU A 415 19.94 -9.22 4.74
CA LEU A 415 20.22 -7.99 5.48
C LEU A 415 19.46 -7.94 6.81
N GLU A 416 18.18 -8.29 6.84
CA GLU A 416 17.37 -8.33 8.07
C GLU A 416 17.97 -9.29 9.10
N LYS A 417 18.44 -10.47 8.66
CA LYS A 417 19.14 -11.42 9.52
C LYS A 417 20.46 -10.82 10.05
N ALA A 418 21.24 -10.18 9.17
CA ALA A 418 22.49 -9.54 9.55
C ALA A 418 22.29 -8.43 10.60
N ILE A 419 21.28 -7.60 10.45
CA ILE A 419 20.91 -6.56 11.42
C ILE A 419 20.50 -7.18 12.76
N SER A 420 19.73 -8.26 12.75
CA SER A 420 19.34 -8.98 13.97
C SER A 420 20.55 -9.58 14.72
N ASN A 421 21.51 -10.15 13.95
CA ASN A 421 22.74 -10.71 14.51
C ASN A 421 23.64 -9.61 15.10
N GLN A 422 23.80 -8.47 14.37
CA GLN A 422 24.51 -7.30 14.88
C GLN A 422 23.90 -6.79 16.18
N ALA A 423 22.58 -6.65 16.25
CA ALA A 423 21.90 -6.22 17.47
C ALA A 423 22.22 -7.16 18.65
N SER A 424 22.24 -8.47 18.41
CA SER A 424 22.61 -9.47 19.41
C SER A 424 24.06 -9.36 19.84
N ARG A 425 24.98 -9.03 18.93
CA ARG A 425 26.42 -8.85 19.22
C ARG A 425 26.67 -7.58 20.02
N ILE A 426 26.03 -6.48 19.72
CA ILE A 426 26.32 -5.17 20.31
C ILE A 426 25.59 -4.91 21.64
N VAL A 427 24.45 -5.58 21.89
CA VAL A 427 23.62 -5.36 23.10
C VAL A 427 24.37 -5.53 24.39
N GLY A 428 25.44 -6.36 24.40
CA GLY A 428 26.29 -6.64 25.58
C GLY A 428 27.48 -5.68 25.72
N LEU A 429 27.72 -4.77 24.81
CA LEU A 429 28.85 -3.84 24.82
C LEU A 429 28.56 -2.65 25.76
N LYS A 430 29.57 -2.22 26.52
CA LYS A 430 29.42 -1.09 27.47
C LYS A 430 29.54 0.28 26.81
N ASP A 431 30.36 0.37 25.75
CA ASP A 431 30.63 1.63 25.01
C ASP A 431 30.31 1.41 23.54
N VAL A 432 29.18 1.91 23.09
CA VAL A 432 28.69 1.79 21.70
C VAL A 432 28.69 3.16 21.06
N ASP A 433 29.52 3.37 20.04
CA ASP A 433 29.55 4.58 19.23
C ASP A 433 28.70 4.43 17.94
N LYS A 434 28.58 5.54 17.18
CA LYS A 434 27.84 5.55 15.92
C LYS A 434 28.43 4.58 14.88
N ASN A 435 29.75 4.37 14.89
CA ASN A 435 30.40 3.48 13.94
C ASN A 435 30.07 2.01 14.24
N ILE A 436 30.07 1.63 15.52
CA ILE A 436 29.68 0.28 15.95
C ILE A 436 28.23 0.00 15.59
N LEU A 437 27.32 0.98 15.78
CA LEU A 437 25.90 0.87 15.42
C LEU A 437 25.68 0.75 13.91
N ALA A 438 26.50 1.40 13.09
CA ALA A 438 26.35 1.37 11.64
C ALA A 438 27.09 0.19 10.97
N MET A 439 28.08 -0.45 11.62
CA MET A 439 28.94 -1.44 10.98
C MET A 439 28.40 -2.86 11.13
N LEU A 440 28.16 -3.50 10.00
CA LEU A 440 27.90 -4.94 9.91
C LEU A 440 29.24 -5.67 9.69
N GLU A 441 29.56 -6.57 10.58
CA GLU A 441 30.76 -7.38 10.55
C GLU A 441 30.50 -8.75 9.91
N LYS A 442 31.57 -9.46 9.54
CA LYS A 442 31.45 -10.79 8.93
C LYS A 442 30.60 -11.75 9.77
N GLU A 443 30.78 -11.72 11.09
CA GLU A 443 30.06 -12.58 12.02
C GLU A 443 28.54 -12.31 12.08
N ASP A 444 28.10 -11.12 11.65
CA ASP A 444 26.69 -10.77 11.58
C ASP A 444 26.01 -11.40 10.35
N LEU A 445 26.79 -11.79 9.34
CA LEU A 445 26.30 -12.32 8.06
C LEU A 445 26.22 -13.86 8.00
N VAL A 446 26.59 -14.56 9.06
CA VAL A 446 26.65 -16.04 9.12
C VAL A 446 25.41 -16.66 9.75
#